data_913324bf44f231a86212bf22da89b063
#
_entry.id   913324bf44f231a86212bf22da89b063
#
_cell.length_a   1.000
_cell.length_b   1.000
_cell.length_c   1.000
_cell.angle_alpha   90.00
_cell.angle_beta   90.00
_cell.angle_gamma   90.00
#
_symmetry.space_group_name_H-M   'P 1'
#
loop_
_entity.id
_entity.type
_entity.pdbx_description
1 polymer ?
#
loop_
_entity_poly.entity_id
_entity_poly.type
_entity_poly.pdbx_seq_one_letter_code
_entity_poly.pdbx_strand_id
1 'polypeptide(L)'
;NDGQARGGKLPVPWQSLGSKGVNVLSAKLMLSLFPVNTSFFKLQINDAELSAVPEITPEIRSEIDLSLSKMEKIIMQQIAETSDRVMLHTAMKHLIVTGNVLIFAGKKTLKVYPLDRYVCVRDGNGELIELLTKESIHRSLLPKEFQEPMKGLGEPKDINAPGEDGPKFGTTGAPDVEQADVYTWVKLKDGQFRWHQEIDGKILQGSQSSAPKKINPWLCLRWNIVESTGEDYGRGRCEEFLGDLKSLEGLMQSLVEGSAAAAKVVFTVAPSSTLKPQSLARAQNGSIIQGRKDDVNVIQVGKTADFKTVLDMIQELTRRLSDAFLILQVRDSERTTSTEVNAVQQELNEQLGGIYGNLTSELLKPYLD
;
A
#
# COMPACT_ATOMS: atom_id res chain seq x y z
N ASN A 1 -17.22 -8.09 3.17
CA ASN A 1 -16.11 -8.56 4.05
C ASN A 1 -15.91 -7.63 5.24
N ASP A 2 -16.98 -7.42 6.01
CA ASP A 2 -16.99 -6.53 7.18
C ASP A 2 -16.65 -7.29 8.46
N GLY A 3 -15.56 -8.03 8.51
CA GLY A 3 -15.38 -8.91 9.64
C GLY A 3 -13.96 -9.21 10.09
N GLN A 4 -12.99 -8.42 9.70
CA GLN A 4 -11.70 -8.54 10.40
C GLN A 4 -11.72 -7.69 11.66
N ALA A 5 -11.90 -8.35 12.80
CA ALA A 5 -11.70 -7.76 14.11
C ALA A 5 -10.37 -7.00 14.14
N ARG A 6 -10.41 -5.73 14.49
CA ARG A 6 -9.22 -4.93 14.75
C ARG A 6 -8.42 -5.63 15.84
N GLY A 7 -7.33 -6.30 15.50
CA GLY A 7 -6.47 -7.01 16.45
C GLY A 7 -6.17 -8.47 16.15
N GLY A 8 -6.67 -9.05 15.04
CA GLY A 8 -6.23 -10.35 14.58
C GLY A 8 -4.73 -10.31 14.27
N LYS A 9 -3.93 -11.23 14.82
CA LYS A 9 -2.52 -11.38 14.45
C LYS A 9 -2.45 -11.64 12.96
N LEU A 10 -1.89 -10.70 12.21
CA LEU A 10 -1.57 -10.92 10.80
C LEU A 10 -0.59 -12.10 10.71
N PRO A 11 -0.74 -13.00 9.73
CA PRO A 11 0.24 -14.05 9.51
C PRO A 11 1.61 -13.40 9.26
N VAL A 12 2.63 -13.96 9.92
CA VAL A 12 4.01 -13.50 9.73
C VAL A 12 4.49 -14.04 8.38
N PRO A 13 4.88 -13.20 7.44
CA PRO A 13 5.36 -13.66 6.14
C PRO A 13 6.73 -14.33 6.27
N TRP A 14 6.97 -15.35 5.43
CA TRP A 14 8.24 -16.06 5.35
C TRP A 14 9.30 -15.30 4.54
N GLN A 15 8.88 -14.30 3.76
CA GLN A 15 9.75 -13.43 2.98
C GLN A 15 9.38 -11.96 3.18
N SER A 16 10.33 -11.05 2.97
CA SER A 16 10.15 -9.60 3.13
C SER A 16 10.38 -8.81 1.84
N LEU A 17 10.60 -9.50 0.71
CA LEU A 17 10.95 -8.87 -0.56
C LEU A 17 9.84 -7.95 -1.08
N GLY A 18 8.58 -8.40 -0.96
CA GLY A 18 7.43 -7.59 -1.37
C GLY A 18 7.33 -6.28 -0.58
N SER A 19 7.47 -6.35 0.75
CA SER A 19 7.47 -5.17 1.62
C SER A 19 8.64 -4.23 1.32
N LYS A 20 9.85 -4.79 1.13
CA LYS A 20 11.03 -4.02 0.71
C LYS A 20 10.79 -3.34 -0.63
N GLY A 21 10.24 -4.07 -1.60
CA GLY A 21 9.93 -3.57 -2.93
C GLY A 21 8.98 -2.37 -2.91
N VAL A 22 7.88 -2.49 -2.19
CA VAL A 22 6.90 -1.39 -2.04
C VAL A 22 7.56 -0.15 -1.41
N ASN A 23 8.38 -0.33 -0.37
CA ASN A 23 9.06 0.79 0.29
C ASN A 23 10.08 1.48 -0.64
N VAL A 24 10.88 0.70 -1.37
CA VAL A 24 11.88 1.24 -2.30
C VAL A 24 11.20 1.96 -3.47
N LEU A 25 10.20 1.33 -4.10
CA LEU A 25 9.51 1.90 -5.24
C LEU A 25 8.73 3.17 -4.85
N SER A 26 8.05 3.17 -3.70
CA SER A 26 7.35 4.38 -3.21
C SER A 26 8.31 5.53 -2.91
N ALA A 27 9.49 5.25 -2.34
CA ALA A 27 10.50 6.27 -2.11
C ALA A 27 11.06 6.84 -3.42
N LYS A 28 11.29 6.01 -4.43
CA LYS A 28 11.74 6.44 -5.75
C LYS A 28 10.70 7.30 -6.47
N LEU A 29 9.42 6.91 -6.42
CA LEU A 29 8.32 7.72 -6.95
C LEU A 29 8.24 9.08 -6.27
N MET A 30 8.36 9.13 -4.95
CA MET A 30 8.37 10.38 -4.21
C MET A 30 9.53 11.29 -4.60
N LEU A 31 10.72 10.73 -4.83
CA LEU A 31 11.88 11.52 -5.29
C LEU A 31 11.71 12.03 -6.72
N SER A 32 11.04 11.26 -7.58
CA SER A 32 10.81 11.63 -8.97
C SER A 32 9.69 12.65 -9.13
N LEU A 33 8.56 12.47 -8.43
CA LEU A 33 7.38 13.34 -8.53
C LEU A 33 7.50 14.59 -7.66
N PHE A 34 8.09 14.46 -6.45
CA PHE A 34 8.19 15.51 -5.45
C PHE A 34 9.62 15.62 -4.91
N PRO A 35 10.60 16.05 -5.74
CA PRO A 35 11.97 16.24 -5.28
C PRO A 35 12.04 17.25 -4.14
N VAL A 36 13.00 17.05 -3.21
CA VAL A 36 13.10 17.89 -1.98
C VAL A 36 13.72 19.25 -2.26
N ASN A 37 14.72 19.29 -3.12
CA ASN A 37 15.60 20.45 -3.28
C ASN A 37 15.40 21.23 -4.57
N THR A 38 14.52 20.76 -5.44
CA THR A 38 14.24 21.38 -6.74
C THR A 38 12.74 21.56 -6.91
N SER A 39 12.30 22.66 -7.51
CA SER A 39 10.90 22.81 -7.87
C SER A 39 10.51 21.74 -8.90
N PHE A 40 9.40 21.04 -8.67
CA PHE A 40 8.84 20.05 -9.58
C PHE A 40 7.80 20.65 -10.53
N PHE A 41 7.51 21.92 -10.40
CA PHE A 41 6.62 22.67 -11.27
C PHE A 41 7.21 24.07 -11.57
N LYS A 42 6.73 24.70 -12.61
CA LYS A 42 7.08 26.06 -12.99
C LYS A 42 5.81 26.83 -13.33
N LEU A 43 5.63 27.98 -12.70
CA LEU A 43 4.55 28.90 -13.02
C LEU A 43 4.96 29.74 -14.21
N GLN A 44 4.18 29.67 -15.28
CA GLN A 44 4.40 30.47 -16.50
C GLN A 44 3.07 31.01 -16.97
N ILE A 45 3.06 32.26 -17.43
CA ILE A 45 1.91 32.80 -18.13
C ILE A 45 2.04 32.40 -19.60
N ASN A 46 0.95 32.03 -20.21
CA ASN A 46 0.92 31.63 -21.61
C ASN A 46 1.36 32.80 -22.51
N ASP A 47 2.36 32.58 -23.35
CA ASP A 47 2.88 33.61 -24.26
C ASP A 47 1.81 34.18 -25.19
N ALA A 48 0.76 33.39 -25.52
CA ALA A 48 -0.38 33.86 -26.31
C ALA A 48 -1.24 34.88 -25.55
N GLU A 49 -1.39 34.71 -24.24
CA GLU A 49 -2.14 35.67 -23.39
C GLU A 49 -1.32 36.94 -23.14
N LEU A 50 0.00 36.81 -22.96
CA LEU A 50 0.92 37.92 -22.85
C LEU A 50 0.98 38.76 -24.14
N SER A 51 0.93 38.10 -25.31
CA SER A 51 0.98 38.78 -26.60
C SER A 51 -0.32 39.52 -26.95
N ALA A 52 -1.43 39.14 -26.28
CA ALA A 52 -2.73 39.82 -26.47
C ALA A 52 -2.83 41.17 -25.73
N VAL A 53 -1.90 41.47 -24.84
CA VAL A 53 -1.84 42.75 -24.10
C VAL A 53 -0.78 43.67 -24.72
N PRO A 54 -1.15 44.75 -25.43
CA PRO A 54 -0.24 45.57 -26.24
C PRO A 54 0.82 46.37 -25.45
N GLU A 55 0.71 46.42 -24.12
CA GLU A 55 1.55 47.29 -23.26
C GLU A 55 2.64 46.53 -22.47
N ILE A 56 2.89 45.27 -22.74
CA ILE A 56 3.89 44.49 -21.99
C ILE A 56 5.29 44.76 -22.54
N THR A 57 6.03 45.60 -21.82
CA THR A 57 7.47 45.81 -22.09
C THR A 57 8.31 44.62 -21.58
N PRO A 58 9.55 44.43 -22.10
CA PRO A 58 10.45 43.37 -21.63
C PRO A 58 10.76 43.49 -20.12
N GLU A 59 10.75 44.70 -19.56
CA GLU A 59 10.94 44.93 -18.12
C GLU A 59 9.78 44.39 -17.31
N ILE A 60 8.53 44.64 -17.72
CA ILE A 60 7.32 44.15 -17.07
C ILE A 60 7.30 42.61 -17.12
N ARG A 61 7.70 42.02 -18.25
CA ARG A 61 7.81 40.56 -18.39
C ARG A 61 8.81 39.98 -17.38
N SER A 62 9.97 40.58 -17.23
CA SER A 62 10.99 40.16 -16.27
C SER A 62 10.50 40.27 -14.81
N GLU A 63 9.72 41.30 -14.49
CA GLU A 63 9.13 41.49 -13.16
C GLU A 63 8.04 40.44 -12.85
N ILE A 64 7.22 40.10 -13.85
CA ILE A 64 6.23 39.02 -13.76
C ILE A 64 6.94 37.67 -13.50
N ASP A 65 7.95 37.33 -14.28
CA ASP A 65 8.70 36.08 -14.13
C ASP A 65 9.39 36.00 -12.76
N LEU A 66 9.90 37.09 -12.25
CA LEU A 66 10.50 37.19 -10.91
C LEU A 66 9.42 36.92 -9.81
N SER A 67 8.24 37.51 -10.01
CA SER A 67 7.11 37.35 -9.07
C SER A 67 6.59 35.93 -9.05
N LEU A 68 6.45 35.28 -10.21
CA LEU A 68 6.09 33.87 -10.34
C LEU A 68 7.12 32.96 -9.67
N SER A 69 8.41 33.22 -9.87
CA SER A 69 9.49 32.45 -9.22
C SER A 69 9.48 32.62 -7.68
N LYS A 70 9.06 33.78 -7.17
CA LYS A 70 8.85 33.97 -5.71
C LYS A 70 7.67 33.17 -5.22
N MET A 71 6.55 33.13 -5.98
CA MET A 71 5.37 32.31 -5.65
C MET A 71 5.73 30.81 -5.64
N GLU A 72 6.48 30.31 -6.62
CA GLU A 72 6.97 28.92 -6.65
C GLU A 72 7.71 28.56 -5.35
N LYS A 73 8.63 29.43 -4.90
CA LYS A 73 9.38 29.20 -3.66
C LYS A 73 8.48 29.17 -2.43
N ILE A 74 7.50 30.06 -2.34
CA ILE A 74 6.54 30.10 -1.23
C ILE A 74 5.71 28.81 -1.19
N ILE A 75 5.19 28.38 -2.35
CA ILE A 75 4.42 27.14 -2.46
C ILE A 75 5.29 25.92 -2.06
N MET A 76 6.53 25.85 -2.56
CA MET A 76 7.46 24.78 -2.20
C MET A 76 7.76 24.75 -0.70
N GLN A 77 7.94 25.92 -0.09
CA GLN A 77 8.15 26.01 1.37
C GLN A 77 6.90 25.55 2.12
N GLN A 78 5.72 25.94 1.70
CA GLN A 78 4.45 25.52 2.32
C GLN A 78 4.26 24.00 2.23
N ILE A 79 4.54 23.39 1.08
CA ILE A 79 4.50 21.93 0.89
C ILE A 79 5.51 21.22 1.80
N ALA A 80 6.68 21.83 2.03
CA ALA A 80 7.71 21.27 2.91
C ALA A 80 7.34 21.36 4.41
N GLU A 81 6.59 22.39 4.80
CA GLU A 81 6.14 22.62 6.18
C GLU A 81 4.91 21.77 6.55
N THR A 82 4.12 21.33 5.56
CA THR A 82 2.94 20.50 5.78
C THR A 82 3.29 19.01 5.89
N SER A 83 2.37 18.22 6.46
CA SER A 83 2.49 16.75 6.48
C SER A 83 2.18 16.09 5.13
N ASP A 84 1.95 16.86 4.09
CA ASP A 84 1.48 16.38 2.78
C ASP A 84 2.45 15.37 2.16
N ARG A 85 3.77 15.60 2.33
CA ARG A 85 4.79 14.67 1.85
C ARG A 85 4.67 13.27 2.46
N VAL A 86 4.32 13.18 3.74
CA VAL A 86 4.12 11.90 4.43
C VAL A 86 2.84 11.23 3.91
N MET A 87 1.78 12.00 3.71
CA MET A 87 0.51 11.52 3.17
C MET A 87 0.67 11.05 1.73
N LEU A 88 1.38 11.79 0.89
CA LEU A 88 1.69 11.39 -0.49
C LEU A 88 2.53 10.11 -0.54
N HIS A 89 3.53 9.97 0.34
CA HIS A 89 4.30 8.72 0.42
C HIS A 89 3.43 7.52 0.82
N THR A 90 2.49 7.71 1.75
CA THR A 90 1.51 6.69 2.12
C THR A 90 0.58 6.36 0.96
N ALA A 91 0.12 7.37 0.22
CA ALA A 91 -0.68 7.19 -0.98
C ALA A 91 0.06 6.38 -2.06
N MET A 92 1.36 6.66 -2.29
CA MET A 92 2.17 5.89 -3.22
C MET A 92 2.27 4.41 -2.82
N LYS A 93 2.40 4.10 -1.53
CA LYS A 93 2.40 2.70 -1.06
C LYS A 93 1.08 2.00 -1.36
N HIS A 94 -0.05 2.64 -1.05
CA HIS A 94 -1.36 2.08 -1.39
C HIS A 94 -1.52 1.87 -2.90
N LEU A 95 -1.10 2.84 -3.68
CA LEU A 95 -1.17 2.78 -5.14
C LEU A 95 -0.36 1.61 -5.72
N ILE A 96 0.87 1.37 -5.23
CA ILE A 96 1.70 0.24 -5.66
C ILE A 96 1.06 -1.10 -5.28
N VAL A 97 0.46 -1.19 -4.10
CA VAL A 97 -0.11 -2.44 -3.58
C VAL A 97 -1.44 -2.78 -4.26
N THR A 98 -2.39 -1.85 -4.23
CA THR A 98 -3.77 -2.09 -4.67
C THR A 98 -4.09 -1.54 -6.05
N GLY A 99 -3.17 -0.75 -6.63
CA GLY A 99 -3.40 -0.06 -7.90
C GLY A 99 -4.30 1.17 -7.81
N ASN A 100 -4.83 1.47 -6.62
CA ASN A 100 -5.82 2.51 -6.43
C ASN A 100 -5.64 3.20 -5.10
N VAL A 101 -5.81 4.51 -5.08
CA VAL A 101 -5.84 5.31 -3.86
C VAL A 101 -6.64 6.57 -4.10
N LEU A 102 -7.38 7.00 -3.10
CA LEU A 102 -8.07 8.28 -3.13
C LEU A 102 -7.35 9.26 -2.20
N ILE A 103 -7.10 10.46 -2.70
CA ILE A 103 -6.57 11.59 -1.93
C ILE A 103 -7.63 12.68 -1.92
N PHE A 104 -7.95 13.17 -0.74
CA PHE A 104 -8.73 14.40 -0.58
C PHE A 104 -7.79 15.54 -0.25
N ALA A 105 -7.72 16.53 -1.15
CA ALA A 105 -6.95 17.75 -0.98
C ALA A 105 -7.78 18.76 -0.16
N GLY A 106 -7.64 18.68 1.16
CA GLY A 106 -8.30 19.62 2.08
C GLY A 106 -7.53 20.94 2.19
N LYS A 107 -8.18 21.98 2.72
CA LYS A 107 -7.55 23.32 2.87
C LYS A 107 -6.28 23.35 3.75
N LYS A 108 -6.09 22.39 4.63
CA LYS A 108 -4.98 22.36 5.59
C LYS A 108 -4.07 21.16 5.45
N THR A 109 -4.61 20.00 5.08
CA THR A 109 -3.90 18.73 5.04
C THR A 109 -4.50 17.83 3.98
N LEU A 110 -3.67 16.99 3.39
CA LEU A 110 -4.11 15.88 2.55
C LEU A 110 -4.68 14.75 3.42
N LYS A 111 -5.72 14.11 2.94
CA LYS A 111 -6.28 12.90 3.53
C LYS A 111 -6.23 11.76 2.53
N VAL A 112 -5.72 10.63 2.95
CA VAL A 112 -5.52 9.45 2.09
C VAL A 112 -6.52 8.37 2.49
N TYR A 113 -7.25 7.85 1.51
CA TYR A 113 -8.19 6.75 1.68
C TYR A 113 -7.66 5.52 0.94
N PRO A 114 -7.39 4.42 1.65
CA PRO A 114 -7.08 3.14 1.01
C PRO A 114 -8.31 2.58 0.30
N LEU A 115 -8.09 1.62 -0.61
CA LEU A 115 -9.13 1.07 -1.49
C LEU A 115 -10.33 0.45 -0.74
N ASP A 116 -10.14 -0.05 0.48
CA ASP A 116 -11.21 -0.59 1.32
C ASP A 116 -12.12 0.48 1.97
N ARG A 117 -11.81 1.77 1.76
CA ARG A 117 -12.51 2.90 2.36
C ARG A 117 -13.25 3.77 1.37
N TYR A 118 -13.21 3.45 0.09
CA TYR A 118 -13.96 4.19 -0.90
C TYR A 118 -14.40 3.30 -2.07
N VAL A 119 -15.43 3.75 -2.76
CA VAL A 119 -15.87 3.23 -4.05
C VAL A 119 -16.05 4.40 -5.00
N CYS A 120 -15.72 4.21 -6.27
CA CYS A 120 -15.87 5.24 -7.29
C CYS A 120 -16.52 4.68 -8.55
N VAL A 121 -17.16 5.56 -9.30
CA VAL A 121 -17.73 5.27 -10.62
C VAL A 121 -17.14 6.27 -11.61
N ARG A 122 -16.71 5.78 -12.75
CA ARG A 122 -16.13 6.58 -13.83
C ARG A 122 -16.98 6.49 -15.08
N ASP A 123 -16.79 7.44 -15.97
CA ASP A 123 -17.37 7.38 -17.32
C ASP A 123 -16.50 6.52 -18.26
N GLY A 124 -16.97 6.34 -19.51
CA GLY A 124 -16.23 5.61 -20.54
C GLY A 124 -14.87 6.24 -20.93
N ASN A 125 -14.62 7.48 -20.55
CA ASN A 125 -13.34 8.17 -20.75
C ASN A 125 -12.43 8.07 -19.52
N GLY A 126 -12.88 7.41 -18.44
CA GLY A 126 -12.16 7.26 -17.18
C GLY A 126 -12.27 8.47 -16.24
N GLU A 127 -13.13 9.45 -16.52
CA GLU A 127 -13.38 10.59 -15.65
C GLU A 127 -14.27 10.21 -14.46
N LEU A 128 -13.97 10.76 -13.28
CA LEU A 128 -14.76 10.51 -12.06
C LEU A 128 -16.16 11.12 -12.17
N ILE A 129 -17.20 10.30 -11.97
CA ILE A 129 -18.61 10.73 -11.93
C ILE A 129 -19.12 10.76 -10.50
N GLU A 130 -18.87 9.70 -9.75
CA GLU A 130 -19.43 9.51 -8.42
C GLU A 130 -18.41 8.81 -7.51
N LEU A 131 -18.42 9.19 -6.23
CA LEU A 131 -17.51 8.66 -5.23
C LEU A 131 -18.24 8.58 -3.89
N LEU A 132 -18.01 7.48 -3.16
CA LEU A 132 -18.45 7.30 -1.79
C LEU A 132 -17.27 6.90 -0.93
N THR A 133 -17.04 7.60 0.19
CA THR A 133 -16.03 7.23 1.18
C THR A 133 -16.66 6.78 2.48
N LYS A 134 -15.96 5.89 3.20
CA LYS A 134 -16.36 5.41 4.53
C LYS A 134 -15.24 5.69 5.53
N GLU A 135 -15.58 6.35 6.63
CA GLU A 135 -14.68 6.64 7.74
C GLU A 135 -15.31 6.23 9.05
N SER A 136 -14.56 5.57 9.91
CA SER A 136 -15.00 5.31 11.29
C SER A 136 -14.45 6.38 12.21
N ILE A 137 -15.31 7.18 12.83
CA ILE A 137 -14.95 8.29 13.71
C ILE A 137 -15.53 8.02 15.08
N HIS A 138 -14.78 8.36 16.13
CA HIS A 138 -15.27 8.25 17.50
C HIS A 138 -16.43 9.22 17.72
N ARG A 139 -17.54 8.74 18.29
CA ARG A 139 -18.80 9.51 18.44
C ARG A 139 -18.63 10.80 19.24
N SER A 140 -17.68 10.84 20.17
CA SER A 140 -17.40 12.08 20.94
C SER A 140 -16.90 13.25 20.08
N LEU A 141 -16.38 12.99 18.87
CA LEU A 141 -15.91 14.02 17.93
C LEU A 141 -17.03 14.52 17.01
N LEU A 142 -18.18 13.88 17.04
CA LEU A 142 -19.35 14.24 16.24
C LEU A 142 -20.20 15.29 16.95
N PRO A 143 -21.07 16.01 16.21
CA PRO A 143 -22.09 16.87 16.80
C PRO A 143 -22.96 16.11 17.80
N LYS A 144 -23.47 16.81 18.80
CA LYS A 144 -24.22 16.21 19.93
C LYS A 144 -25.37 15.28 19.49
N GLU A 145 -26.01 15.57 18.38
CA GLU A 145 -27.11 14.77 17.81
C GLU A 145 -26.69 13.36 17.33
N PHE A 146 -25.37 13.13 17.09
CA PHE A 146 -24.81 11.86 16.64
C PHE A 146 -23.90 11.20 17.69
N GLN A 147 -23.77 11.77 18.87
CA GLN A 147 -22.94 11.20 19.95
C GLN A 147 -23.58 9.97 20.58
N GLU A 148 -24.91 9.91 20.62
CA GLU A 148 -25.64 8.72 21.06
C GLU A 148 -25.99 7.85 19.85
N PRO A 149 -25.80 6.51 19.92
CA PRO A 149 -26.21 5.62 18.86
C PRO A 149 -27.75 5.67 18.73
N MET A 150 -28.26 5.63 17.50
CA MET A 150 -29.70 5.53 17.27
C MET A 150 -30.24 4.26 17.93
N LYS A 151 -31.24 4.42 18.78
CA LYS A 151 -32.01 3.30 19.35
C LYS A 151 -32.62 2.49 18.21
N GLY A 152 -32.16 1.25 18.03
CA GLY A 152 -32.68 0.32 17.01
C GLY A 152 -31.68 -0.17 15.97
N LEU A 153 -30.48 0.41 15.87
CA LEU A 153 -29.39 -0.14 15.06
C LEU A 153 -28.38 -0.79 16.01
N GLY A 154 -28.60 -2.06 16.33
CA GLY A 154 -27.61 -2.87 17.06
C GLY A 154 -27.88 -3.08 18.53
N GLU A 155 -29.12 -3.36 18.96
CA GLU A 155 -29.27 -4.13 20.19
C GLU A 155 -28.56 -5.48 20.00
N PRO A 156 -27.60 -5.85 20.87
CA PRO A 156 -26.98 -7.16 20.78
C PRO A 156 -28.10 -8.18 20.96
N LYS A 157 -28.41 -8.95 19.91
CA LYS A 157 -29.26 -10.13 20.05
C LYS A 157 -28.63 -10.99 21.14
N ASP A 158 -29.38 -11.21 22.19
CA ASP A 158 -28.99 -12.01 23.34
C ASP A 158 -28.56 -13.40 22.82
N ILE A 159 -27.26 -13.68 22.88
CA ILE A 159 -26.65 -14.90 22.33
C ILE A 159 -27.01 -16.13 23.16
N ASN A 160 -27.78 -15.93 24.23
CA ASN A 160 -28.25 -16.97 25.14
C ASN A 160 -29.71 -17.39 24.95
N ALA A 161 -30.36 -17.00 23.85
CA ALA A 161 -31.66 -17.53 23.52
C ALA A 161 -31.52 -19.06 23.19
N PRO A 162 -32.19 -19.95 23.90
CA PRO A 162 -32.07 -21.40 23.67
C PRO A 162 -32.81 -21.77 22.38
N GLY A 163 -32.06 -22.27 21.40
CA GLY A 163 -32.60 -22.96 20.24
C GLY A 163 -32.22 -22.35 18.90
N GLU A 164 -31.08 -22.82 18.39
CA GLU A 164 -30.92 -23.22 16.98
C GLU A 164 -29.52 -23.77 16.80
N ASP A 165 -29.44 -25.09 16.59
CA ASP A 165 -28.24 -25.84 16.24
C ASP A 165 -27.85 -25.49 14.76
N GLY A 166 -26.95 -24.55 14.59
CA GLY A 166 -26.26 -24.28 13.34
C GLY A 166 -24.76 -24.08 13.59
N PRO A 167 -23.87 -24.40 12.63
CA PRO A 167 -22.43 -24.27 12.83
C PRO A 167 -22.10 -22.80 13.14
N LYS A 168 -21.59 -22.55 14.35
CA LYS A 168 -21.15 -21.23 14.82
C LYS A 168 -19.91 -20.80 14.05
N PHE A 169 -20.09 -20.12 12.94
CA PHE A 169 -19.04 -19.30 12.35
C PHE A 169 -18.88 -18.05 13.22
N GLY A 170 -17.61 -17.75 13.54
CA GLY A 170 -17.17 -16.78 14.53
C GLY A 170 -18.00 -15.50 14.59
N THR A 171 -18.45 -15.19 15.77
CA THR A 171 -19.15 -13.97 16.13
C THR A 171 -18.31 -12.76 15.74
N THR A 172 -18.76 -12.05 14.74
CA THR A 172 -18.39 -10.67 14.47
C THR A 172 -18.61 -9.87 15.76
N GLY A 173 -17.55 -9.24 16.26
CA GLY A 173 -17.61 -8.41 17.45
C GLY A 173 -18.78 -7.43 17.36
N ALA A 174 -19.44 -7.20 18.50
CA ALA A 174 -20.47 -6.19 18.64
C ALA A 174 -20.00 -4.89 18.00
N PRO A 175 -20.86 -4.16 17.26
CA PRO A 175 -20.48 -2.88 16.69
C PRO A 175 -19.94 -2.00 17.81
N ASP A 176 -18.76 -1.43 17.57
CA ASP A 176 -18.09 -0.57 18.54
C ASP A 176 -19.01 0.63 18.81
N VAL A 177 -19.74 0.59 19.92
CA VAL A 177 -20.77 1.59 20.27
C VAL A 177 -20.16 3.00 20.34
N GLU A 178 -18.85 3.07 20.53
CA GLU A 178 -18.10 4.32 20.62
C GLU A 178 -17.74 4.92 19.25
N GLN A 179 -17.87 4.17 18.16
CA GLN A 179 -17.55 4.64 16.81
C GLN A 179 -18.81 4.75 15.95
N ALA A 180 -18.80 5.73 15.06
CA ALA A 180 -19.81 5.87 14.00
C ALA A 180 -19.14 5.85 12.64
N ASP A 181 -19.80 5.22 11.68
CA ASP A 181 -19.39 5.27 10.28
C ASP A 181 -19.94 6.54 9.64
N VAL A 182 -19.02 7.35 9.12
CA VAL A 182 -19.33 8.58 8.38
C VAL A 182 -19.13 8.29 6.91
N TYR A 183 -20.17 8.47 6.13
CA TYR A 183 -20.14 8.31 4.69
C TYR A 183 -20.08 9.68 4.03
N THR A 184 -19.13 9.90 3.12
CA THR A 184 -19.10 11.10 2.28
C THR A 184 -19.46 10.71 0.85
N TRP A 185 -20.57 11.24 0.38
CA TRP A 185 -21.06 11.03 -0.97
C TRP A 185 -20.71 12.23 -1.84
N VAL A 186 -20.01 11.99 -2.93
CA VAL A 186 -19.56 13.00 -3.91
C VAL A 186 -20.15 12.65 -5.26
N LYS A 187 -20.74 13.62 -5.94
CA LYS A 187 -21.36 13.43 -7.25
C LYS A 187 -21.11 14.63 -8.16
N LEU A 188 -20.76 14.34 -9.41
CA LEU A 188 -20.65 15.32 -10.48
C LEU A 188 -22.06 15.68 -10.98
N LYS A 189 -22.44 16.94 -10.83
CA LYS A 189 -23.72 17.47 -11.31
C LYS A 189 -23.51 18.89 -11.84
N ASP A 190 -24.01 19.17 -13.02
CA ASP A 190 -23.98 20.50 -13.65
C ASP A 190 -22.56 21.10 -13.73
N GLY A 191 -21.55 20.27 -14.03
CA GLY A 191 -20.14 20.69 -14.12
C GLY A 191 -19.46 20.98 -12.77
N GLN A 192 -20.09 20.60 -11.65
CA GLN A 192 -19.57 20.77 -10.30
C GLN A 192 -19.61 19.44 -9.55
N PHE A 193 -18.58 19.15 -8.80
CA PHE A 193 -18.62 18.11 -7.77
C PHE A 193 -19.32 18.68 -6.55
N ARG A 194 -20.38 18.00 -6.11
CA ARG A 194 -21.13 18.33 -4.88
C ARG A 194 -21.00 17.16 -3.92
N TRP A 195 -20.78 17.42 -2.64
CA TRP A 195 -20.69 16.38 -1.64
C TRP A 195 -21.34 16.79 -0.33
N HIS A 196 -21.73 15.76 0.42
CA HIS A 196 -22.22 15.86 1.78
C HIS A 196 -21.82 14.64 2.58
N GLN A 197 -21.93 14.73 3.89
CA GLN A 197 -21.65 13.62 4.80
C GLN A 197 -22.95 13.09 5.41
N GLU A 198 -22.99 11.78 5.59
CA GLU A 198 -24.10 11.07 6.22
C GLU A 198 -23.60 10.22 7.39
N ILE A 199 -24.36 10.20 8.45
CA ILE A 199 -24.11 9.40 9.65
C ILE A 199 -25.44 8.76 10.06
N ASP A 200 -25.47 7.46 10.25
CA ASP A 200 -26.66 6.70 10.63
C ASP A 200 -27.89 7.03 9.70
N GLY A 201 -27.62 7.23 8.39
CA GLY A 201 -28.67 7.55 7.39
C GLY A 201 -29.21 8.98 7.44
N LYS A 202 -28.58 9.88 8.20
CA LYS A 202 -28.94 11.31 8.25
C LYS A 202 -27.80 12.18 7.71
N ILE A 203 -28.16 13.18 6.92
CA ILE A 203 -27.20 14.16 6.41
C ILE A 203 -26.69 15.03 7.57
N LEU A 204 -25.38 15.11 7.70
CA LEU A 204 -24.72 16.00 8.66
C LEU A 204 -24.89 17.45 8.20
N GLN A 205 -25.57 18.26 9.02
CA GLN A 205 -25.78 19.66 8.71
C GLN A 205 -24.45 20.42 8.64
N GLY A 206 -24.30 21.27 7.60
CA GLY A 206 -23.06 22.02 7.37
C GLY A 206 -21.94 21.24 6.69
N SER A 207 -22.12 19.95 6.36
CA SER A 207 -21.15 19.14 5.60
C SER A 207 -21.24 19.32 4.09
N GLN A 208 -22.30 19.98 3.62
CA GLN A 208 -22.52 20.19 2.19
C GLN A 208 -21.50 21.18 1.63
N SER A 209 -20.85 20.78 0.53
CA SER A 209 -19.88 21.60 -0.15
C SER A 209 -19.85 21.29 -1.64
N SER A 210 -19.19 22.13 -2.42
CA SER A 210 -19.04 21.94 -3.85
C SER A 210 -17.73 22.54 -4.37
N ALA A 211 -17.26 21.99 -5.49
CA ALA A 211 -16.12 22.52 -6.23
C ALA A 211 -16.37 22.41 -7.74
N PRO A 212 -15.85 23.33 -8.54
CA PRO A 212 -15.87 23.20 -10.00
C PRO A 212 -15.15 21.91 -10.44
N LYS A 213 -15.59 21.31 -11.56
CA LYS A 213 -14.97 20.11 -12.12
C LYS A 213 -13.45 20.28 -12.33
N LYS A 214 -12.99 21.49 -12.72
CA LYS A 214 -11.58 21.78 -12.96
C LYS A 214 -10.73 21.76 -11.69
N ILE A 215 -11.30 22.13 -10.54
CA ILE A 215 -10.61 22.21 -9.24
C ILE A 215 -11.26 21.16 -8.32
N ASN A 216 -11.12 19.89 -8.69
CA ASN A 216 -11.67 18.79 -7.91
C ASN A 216 -10.72 18.41 -6.76
N PRO A 217 -11.14 18.53 -5.49
CA PRO A 217 -10.29 18.14 -4.36
C PRO A 217 -10.21 16.62 -4.14
N TRP A 218 -10.99 15.84 -4.88
CA TRP A 218 -11.07 14.38 -4.76
C TRP A 218 -10.22 13.73 -5.86
N LEU A 219 -8.96 13.42 -5.57
CA LEU A 219 -8.00 12.86 -6.50
C LEU A 219 -8.04 11.34 -6.41
N CYS A 220 -8.71 10.70 -7.34
CA CYS A 220 -8.84 9.25 -7.42
C CYS A 220 -7.78 8.72 -8.38
N LEU A 221 -6.68 8.16 -7.82
CA LEU A 221 -5.50 7.77 -8.58
C LEU A 221 -5.54 6.30 -8.97
N ARG A 222 -5.00 6.00 -10.16
CA ARG A 222 -4.80 4.64 -10.66
C ARG A 222 -3.34 4.40 -11.02
N TRP A 223 -2.84 3.23 -10.69
CA TRP A 223 -1.48 2.82 -11.06
C TRP A 223 -1.39 2.49 -12.54
N ASN A 224 -2.12 1.48 -12.95
CA ASN A 224 -2.19 1.05 -14.35
C ASN A 224 -3.64 1.05 -14.79
N ILE A 225 -3.92 1.76 -15.88
CA ILE A 225 -5.26 1.84 -16.46
C ILE A 225 -5.40 0.63 -17.38
N VAL A 226 -6.34 -0.24 -17.06
CA VAL A 226 -6.71 -1.34 -17.97
C VAL A 226 -7.75 -0.78 -18.94
N GLU A 227 -7.42 -0.73 -20.21
CA GLU A 227 -8.31 -0.23 -21.29
C GLU A 227 -9.47 -1.18 -21.60
N SER A 228 -9.91 -1.97 -20.63
CA SER A 228 -11.13 -2.73 -20.73
C SER A 228 -12.30 -1.81 -20.46
N THR A 229 -13.21 -1.71 -21.41
CA THR A 229 -14.41 -0.87 -21.33
C THR A 229 -15.16 -1.11 -20.02
N GLY A 230 -15.14 -0.09 -19.12
CA GLY A 230 -15.95 -0.07 -17.91
C GLY A 230 -15.21 -0.43 -16.61
N GLU A 231 -13.88 -0.50 -16.57
CA GLU A 231 -13.17 -0.66 -15.30
C GLU A 231 -12.97 0.69 -14.60
N ASP A 232 -13.60 0.85 -13.44
CA ASP A 232 -13.47 2.05 -12.59
C ASP A 232 -12.13 2.12 -11.86
N TYR A 233 -11.45 0.96 -11.72
CA TYR A 233 -10.25 0.78 -10.92
C TYR A 233 -9.04 0.36 -11.78
N GLY A 234 -7.87 0.79 -11.34
CA GLY A 234 -6.58 0.36 -11.90
C GLY A 234 -6.05 -0.90 -11.23
N ARG A 235 -4.99 -1.48 -11.79
CA ARG A 235 -4.29 -2.65 -11.21
C ARG A 235 -2.96 -2.24 -10.63
N GLY A 236 -2.64 -2.81 -9.45
CA GLY A 236 -1.42 -2.51 -8.71
C GLY A 236 -0.23 -3.34 -9.16
N ARG A 237 0.97 -2.81 -8.89
CA ARG A 237 2.22 -3.53 -9.17
C ARG A 237 2.30 -4.87 -8.42
N CYS A 238 1.84 -4.91 -7.17
CA CYS A 238 1.80 -6.15 -6.41
C CYS A 238 0.83 -7.19 -6.99
N GLU A 239 -0.26 -6.75 -7.61
CA GLU A 239 -1.22 -7.62 -8.27
C GLU A 239 -0.61 -8.25 -9.53
N GLU A 240 0.11 -7.48 -10.34
CA GLU A 240 0.81 -7.95 -11.53
C GLU A 240 1.80 -9.08 -11.22
N PHE A 241 2.49 -8.99 -10.09
CA PHE A 241 3.49 -9.97 -9.63
C PHE A 241 3.03 -10.87 -8.48
N LEU A 242 1.71 -10.96 -8.26
CA LEU A 242 1.15 -11.73 -7.14
C LEU A 242 1.52 -13.21 -7.21
N GLY A 243 1.59 -13.79 -8.41
CA GLY A 243 1.99 -15.17 -8.62
C GLY A 243 3.42 -15.44 -8.13
N ASP A 244 4.35 -14.58 -8.52
CA ASP A 244 5.77 -14.69 -8.13
C ASP A 244 5.94 -14.46 -6.61
N LEU A 245 5.24 -13.49 -6.03
CA LEU A 245 5.24 -13.22 -4.59
C LEU A 245 4.71 -14.42 -3.78
N LYS A 246 3.61 -15.04 -4.22
CA LYS A 246 3.06 -16.25 -3.58
C LYS A 246 3.98 -17.46 -3.72
N SER A 247 4.59 -17.63 -4.89
CA SER A 247 5.54 -18.72 -5.14
C SER A 247 6.78 -18.58 -4.26
N LEU A 248 7.33 -17.37 -4.15
CA LEU A 248 8.46 -17.08 -3.27
C LEU A 248 8.12 -17.35 -1.81
N GLU A 249 6.93 -16.94 -1.35
CA GLU A 249 6.43 -17.20 0.01
C GLU A 249 6.39 -18.70 0.31
N GLY A 250 5.77 -19.50 -0.57
CA GLY A 250 5.65 -20.95 -0.40
C GLY A 250 6.99 -21.67 -0.45
N LEU A 251 7.91 -21.27 -1.34
CA LEU A 251 9.23 -21.85 -1.43
C LEU A 251 10.08 -21.53 -0.19
N MET A 252 10.03 -20.30 0.31
CA MET A 252 10.73 -19.91 1.55
C MET A 252 10.19 -20.66 2.75
N GLN A 253 8.88 -20.80 2.89
CA GLN A 253 8.25 -21.62 3.92
C GLN A 253 8.75 -23.07 3.84
N SER A 254 8.66 -23.69 2.67
CA SER A 254 9.07 -25.08 2.45
C SER A 254 10.56 -25.29 2.75
N LEU A 255 11.40 -24.33 2.38
CA LEU A 255 12.85 -24.38 2.65
C LEU A 255 13.13 -24.31 4.15
N VAL A 256 12.52 -23.40 4.88
CA VAL A 256 12.73 -23.23 6.33
C VAL A 256 12.19 -24.43 7.10
N GLU A 257 10.97 -24.87 6.81
CA GLU A 257 10.35 -26.04 7.47
C GLU A 257 11.10 -27.32 7.13
N GLY A 258 11.50 -27.51 5.86
CA GLY A 258 12.27 -28.65 5.41
C GLY A 258 13.68 -28.68 6.04
N SER A 259 14.34 -27.53 6.14
CA SER A 259 15.64 -27.41 6.81
C SER A 259 15.53 -27.72 8.31
N ALA A 260 14.47 -27.23 8.96
CA ALA A 260 14.21 -27.52 10.38
C ALA A 260 13.90 -29.02 10.60
N ALA A 261 13.18 -29.67 9.68
CA ALA A 261 12.94 -31.12 9.71
C ALA A 261 14.23 -31.92 9.46
N ALA A 262 15.05 -31.50 8.50
CA ALA A 262 16.33 -32.17 8.20
C ALA A 262 17.36 -32.03 9.34
N ALA A 263 17.28 -30.94 10.12
CA ALA A 263 18.11 -30.75 11.29
C ALA A 263 17.73 -31.66 12.47
N LYS A 264 16.53 -32.26 12.45
CA LYS A 264 16.12 -33.23 13.47
C LYS A 264 16.79 -34.56 13.22
N VAL A 265 17.67 -34.94 14.12
CA VAL A 265 18.27 -36.27 14.18
C VAL A 265 17.47 -37.11 15.18
N VAL A 266 16.79 -38.15 14.71
CA VAL A 266 16.07 -39.11 15.58
C VAL A 266 16.84 -40.41 15.63
N PHE A 267 17.21 -40.83 16.83
CA PHE A 267 17.86 -42.12 17.06
C PHE A 267 16.79 -43.18 17.35
N THR A 268 16.83 -44.28 16.64
CA THR A 268 15.98 -45.44 16.93
C THR A 268 16.88 -46.55 17.53
N VAL A 269 16.40 -47.14 18.60
CA VAL A 269 17.07 -48.27 19.24
C VAL A 269 16.23 -49.54 18.92
N ALA A 270 16.92 -50.58 18.46
CA ALA A 270 16.28 -51.84 18.13
C ALA A 270 15.59 -52.46 19.38
N PRO A 271 14.36 -52.99 19.25
CA PRO A 271 13.65 -53.58 20.40
C PRO A 271 14.36 -54.72 21.10
N SER A 272 15.27 -55.43 20.38
CA SER A 272 16.09 -56.51 20.88
C SER A 272 17.41 -56.09 21.46
N SER A 273 17.71 -54.79 21.51
CA SER A 273 18.95 -54.22 22.00
C SER A 273 19.04 -54.24 23.53
N THR A 274 20.20 -54.51 24.03
CA THR A 274 20.54 -54.34 25.47
C THR A 274 20.75 -52.91 25.87
N LEU A 275 20.81 -51.99 24.89
CA LEU A 275 21.06 -50.57 25.06
C LEU A 275 19.81 -49.84 25.51
N LYS A 276 19.88 -49.23 26.68
CA LYS A 276 18.75 -48.42 27.21
C LYS A 276 18.74 -47.06 26.55
N PRO A 277 17.59 -46.63 25.95
CA PRO A 277 17.48 -45.29 25.30
C PRO A 277 17.88 -44.13 26.19
N GLN A 278 17.60 -44.21 27.48
CA GLN A 278 18.01 -43.19 28.47
C GLN A 278 19.50 -43.08 28.66
N SER A 279 20.24 -44.19 28.55
CA SER A 279 21.71 -44.15 28.65
C SER A 279 22.34 -43.47 27.43
N LEU A 280 21.76 -43.69 26.24
CA LEU A 280 22.18 -43.00 25.02
C LEU A 280 21.86 -41.50 25.10
N ALA A 281 20.69 -41.13 25.58
CA ALA A 281 20.27 -39.71 25.67
C ALA A 281 21.11 -38.89 26.69
N ARG A 282 21.69 -39.57 27.69
CA ARG A 282 22.51 -38.92 28.73
C ARG A 282 24.03 -39.04 28.47
N ALA A 283 24.42 -39.74 27.40
CA ALA A 283 25.81 -39.94 27.08
C ALA A 283 26.49 -38.62 26.65
N GLN A 284 27.61 -38.32 27.26
CA GLN A 284 28.43 -37.18 26.85
C GLN A 284 29.38 -37.60 25.72
N ASN A 285 29.93 -36.61 25.03
CA ASN A 285 30.89 -36.85 23.95
C ASN A 285 32.11 -37.66 24.49
N GLY A 286 32.41 -38.78 23.85
CA GLY A 286 33.47 -39.70 24.31
C GLY A 286 33.06 -40.75 25.34
N SER A 287 31.77 -40.83 25.73
CA SER A 287 31.28 -41.88 26.65
C SER A 287 31.32 -43.28 26.00
N ILE A 288 31.69 -44.28 26.80
CA ILE A 288 31.67 -45.68 26.39
C ILE A 288 30.34 -46.29 26.82
N ILE A 289 29.55 -46.74 25.86
CA ILE A 289 28.24 -47.37 26.08
C ILE A 289 28.29 -48.81 25.58
N GLN A 290 27.74 -49.75 26.38
CA GLN A 290 27.68 -51.16 26.00
C GLN A 290 26.53 -51.39 25.02
N GLY A 291 26.81 -51.87 23.82
CA GLY A 291 25.83 -52.16 22.77
C GLY A 291 26.48 -52.69 21.50
N ARG A 292 25.67 -53.13 20.54
CA ARG A 292 26.13 -53.49 19.21
C ARG A 292 26.03 -52.29 18.26
N LYS A 293 26.86 -52.24 17.24
CA LYS A 293 26.90 -51.14 16.25
C LYS A 293 25.52 -50.97 15.55
N ASP A 294 24.79 -52.06 15.34
CA ASP A 294 23.51 -52.08 14.61
C ASP A 294 22.31 -51.86 15.53
N ASP A 295 22.53 -51.68 16.83
CA ASP A 295 21.46 -51.44 17.81
C ASP A 295 20.88 -50.02 17.71
N VAL A 296 21.61 -49.09 17.13
CA VAL A 296 21.20 -47.68 16.98
C VAL A 296 21.16 -47.29 15.51
N ASN A 297 20.02 -46.97 15.00
CA ASN A 297 19.86 -46.41 13.68
C ASN A 297 19.52 -44.94 13.78
N VAL A 298 20.10 -44.13 12.89
CA VAL A 298 19.83 -42.72 12.77
C VAL A 298 18.81 -42.53 11.67
N ILE A 299 17.64 -42.04 12.02
CA ILE A 299 16.65 -41.58 11.04
C ILE A 299 16.96 -40.11 10.78
N GLN A 300 17.54 -39.83 9.64
CA GLN A 300 17.81 -38.50 9.16
C GLN A 300 17.05 -38.30 7.84
N VAL A 301 16.20 -37.29 7.75
CA VAL A 301 15.51 -36.92 6.52
C VAL A 301 16.52 -36.22 5.62
N GLY A 302 17.23 -37.02 4.82
CA GLY A 302 18.32 -36.52 3.98
C GLY A 302 17.96 -36.55 2.49
N LYS A 303 17.46 -35.45 1.97
CA LYS A 303 17.46 -35.14 0.52
C LYS A 303 18.07 -33.76 0.29
N THR A 304 19.36 -33.66 0.37
CA THR A 304 20.09 -32.40 0.17
C THR A 304 20.05 -31.90 -1.29
N ALA A 305 19.83 -32.77 -2.25
CA ALA A 305 19.74 -32.40 -3.66
C ALA A 305 18.50 -31.53 -3.98
N ASP A 306 17.36 -31.81 -3.33
CA ASP A 306 16.11 -31.07 -3.56
C ASP A 306 16.21 -29.61 -3.05
N PHE A 307 16.96 -29.36 -1.97
CA PHE A 307 17.17 -28.02 -1.43
C PHE A 307 17.93 -27.09 -2.36
N LYS A 308 18.88 -27.60 -3.16
CA LYS A 308 19.63 -26.80 -4.12
C LYS A 308 18.70 -26.25 -5.20
N THR A 309 17.83 -27.09 -5.76
CA THR A 309 16.86 -26.70 -6.77
C THR A 309 15.91 -25.62 -6.23
N VAL A 310 15.43 -25.78 -4.98
CA VAL A 310 14.57 -24.78 -4.33
C VAL A 310 15.32 -23.46 -4.14
N LEU A 311 16.59 -23.49 -3.72
CA LEU A 311 17.41 -22.29 -3.59
C LEU A 311 17.61 -21.57 -4.92
N ASP A 312 17.89 -22.30 -6.00
CA ASP A 312 18.05 -21.74 -7.34
C ASP A 312 16.75 -21.07 -7.81
N MET A 313 15.58 -21.67 -7.55
CA MET A 313 14.27 -21.07 -7.85
C MET A 313 14.01 -19.82 -7.00
N ILE A 314 14.33 -19.84 -5.71
CA ILE A 314 14.21 -18.66 -4.82
C ILE A 314 15.08 -17.52 -5.34
N GLN A 315 16.32 -17.80 -5.76
CA GLN A 315 17.22 -16.77 -6.30
C GLN A 315 16.68 -16.16 -7.58
N GLU A 316 16.15 -16.98 -8.50
CA GLU A 316 15.57 -16.47 -9.75
C GLU A 316 14.31 -15.63 -9.50
N LEU A 317 13.39 -16.07 -8.62
CA LEU A 317 12.22 -15.29 -8.24
C LEU A 317 12.62 -13.98 -7.53
N THR A 318 13.64 -14.04 -6.66
CA THR A 318 14.16 -12.85 -5.98
C THR A 318 14.70 -11.84 -6.97
N ARG A 319 15.47 -12.31 -7.99
CA ARG A 319 15.99 -11.45 -9.05
C ARG A 319 14.85 -10.81 -9.85
N ARG A 320 13.89 -11.60 -10.36
CA ARG A 320 12.74 -11.10 -11.13
C ARG A 320 11.92 -10.08 -10.35
N LEU A 321 11.61 -10.35 -9.08
CA LEU A 321 10.87 -9.42 -8.23
C LEU A 321 11.69 -8.18 -7.89
N SER A 322 13.01 -8.31 -7.70
CA SER A 322 13.88 -7.14 -7.49
C SER A 322 13.88 -6.22 -8.70
N ASP A 323 13.94 -6.76 -9.89
CA ASP A 323 13.85 -6.00 -11.13
C ASP A 323 12.46 -5.36 -11.27
N ALA A 324 11.39 -6.11 -10.98
CA ALA A 324 10.00 -5.63 -11.05
C ALA A 324 9.71 -4.44 -10.11
N PHE A 325 10.25 -4.46 -8.90
CA PHE A 325 10.10 -3.38 -7.92
C PHE A 325 11.24 -2.37 -7.96
N LEU A 326 12.11 -2.44 -8.96
CA LEU A 326 13.26 -1.54 -9.12
C LEU A 326 14.16 -1.52 -7.87
N ILE A 327 14.30 -2.65 -7.21
CA ILE A 327 15.22 -2.80 -6.10
C ILE A 327 16.61 -2.93 -6.73
N LEU A 328 17.33 -1.81 -6.82
CA LEU A 328 18.71 -1.82 -7.26
C LEU A 328 19.52 -2.72 -6.33
N GLN A 329 20.13 -3.74 -6.88
CA GLN A 329 21.28 -4.38 -6.25
C GLN A 329 22.41 -3.34 -6.35
N VAL A 330 22.62 -2.62 -5.25
CA VAL A 330 23.82 -1.78 -5.13
C VAL A 330 25.00 -2.73 -5.26
N ARG A 331 25.66 -2.70 -6.40
CA ARG A 331 27.01 -3.26 -6.47
C ARG A 331 27.80 -2.46 -5.46
N ASP A 332 28.47 -3.14 -4.55
CA ASP A 332 29.37 -2.58 -3.54
C ASP A 332 30.55 -1.81 -4.19
N SER A 333 30.26 -0.76 -4.93
CA SER A 333 31.27 0.19 -5.37
C SER A 333 31.10 1.46 -4.53
N GLU A 334 32.08 1.73 -3.71
CA GLU A 334 32.16 2.90 -2.82
C GLU A 334 32.12 4.27 -3.53
N ARG A 335 31.89 4.32 -4.83
CA ARG A 335 31.82 5.54 -5.65
C ARG A 335 30.65 5.49 -6.61
N THR A 336 29.47 5.89 -6.15
CA THR A 336 28.36 6.21 -7.03
C THR A 336 28.68 7.56 -7.72
N THR A 337 28.97 7.53 -9.00
CA THR A 337 29.18 8.75 -9.79
C THR A 337 27.85 9.42 -10.12
N SER A 338 27.84 10.74 -10.30
CA SER A 338 26.66 11.48 -10.75
C SER A 338 26.09 10.93 -12.06
N THR A 339 26.91 10.30 -12.89
CA THR A 339 26.52 9.65 -14.13
C THR A 339 25.68 8.40 -13.87
N GLU A 340 26.01 7.61 -12.86
CA GLU A 340 25.23 6.41 -12.46
C GLU A 340 23.86 6.79 -11.88
N VAL A 341 23.80 7.87 -11.10
CA VAL A 341 22.53 8.38 -10.57
C VAL A 341 21.62 8.82 -11.72
N ASN A 342 22.16 9.54 -12.71
CA ASN A 342 21.40 9.96 -13.89
C ASN A 342 20.95 8.77 -14.75
N ALA A 343 21.78 7.75 -14.92
CA ALA A 343 21.42 6.54 -15.65
C ALA A 343 20.29 5.77 -14.97
N VAL A 344 20.33 5.64 -13.65
CA VAL A 344 19.26 5.03 -12.86
C VAL A 344 17.96 5.83 -12.95
N GLN A 345 18.06 7.15 -12.96
CA GLN A 345 16.88 8.02 -13.10
C GLN A 345 16.29 7.94 -14.50
N GLN A 346 17.11 7.79 -15.52
CA GLN A 346 16.68 7.58 -16.88
C GLN A 346 16.02 6.20 -17.05
N GLU A 347 16.60 5.13 -16.51
CA GLU A 347 16.01 3.79 -16.51
C GLU A 347 14.66 3.76 -15.78
N LEU A 348 14.54 4.46 -14.66
CA LEU A 348 13.29 4.65 -13.95
C LEU A 348 12.22 5.33 -14.82
N ASN A 349 12.60 6.39 -15.53
CA ASN A 349 11.69 7.12 -16.40
C ASN A 349 11.25 6.27 -17.60
N GLU A 350 12.12 5.45 -18.17
CA GLU A 350 11.79 4.54 -19.24
C GLU A 350 10.84 3.42 -18.78
N GLN A 351 11.08 2.83 -17.61
CA GLN A 351 10.24 1.74 -17.08
C GLN A 351 8.92 2.23 -16.49
N LEU A 352 8.88 3.43 -15.94
CA LEU A 352 7.69 4.05 -15.34
C LEU A 352 7.00 5.07 -16.26
N GLY A 353 7.45 5.25 -17.50
CA GLY A 353 6.98 6.33 -18.36
C GLY A 353 5.47 6.45 -18.52
N GLY A 354 4.76 5.32 -18.70
CA GLY A 354 3.30 5.30 -18.74
C GLY A 354 2.66 5.66 -17.41
N ILE A 355 3.17 5.12 -16.32
CA ILE A 355 2.68 5.36 -14.96
C ILE A 355 2.97 6.82 -14.55
N TYR A 356 4.13 7.35 -14.91
CA TYR A 356 4.48 8.73 -14.66
C TYR A 356 3.53 9.70 -15.38
N GLY A 357 3.16 9.40 -16.62
CA GLY A 357 2.16 10.16 -17.38
C GLY A 357 0.79 10.18 -16.67
N ASN A 358 0.34 9.01 -16.21
CA ASN A 358 -0.90 8.90 -15.46
C ASN A 358 -0.87 9.70 -14.15
N LEU A 359 0.22 9.57 -13.37
CA LEU A 359 0.37 10.30 -12.13
C LEU A 359 0.52 11.82 -12.34
N THR A 360 1.11 12.23 -13.45
CA THR A 360 1.16 13.65 -13.82
C THR A 360 -0.24 14.19 -14.09
N SER A 361 -1.09 13.42 -14.78
CA SER A 361 -2.46 13.84 -15.13
C SER A 361 -3.44 13.73 -13.97
N GLU A 362 -3.40 12.65 -13.19
CA GLU A 362 -4.37 12.37 -12.11
C GLU A 362 -3.94 12.97 -10.75
N LEU A 363 -2.64 13.24 -10.54
CA LEU A 363 -2.13 13.78 -9.27
C LEU A 363 -1.48 15.15 -9.42
N LEU A 364 -0.37 15.27 -10.20
CA LEU A 364 0.44 16.49 -10.17
C LEU A 364 -0.32 17.73 -10.64
N LYS A 365 -1.00 17.65 -11.79
CA LYS A 365 -1.79 18.78 -12.30
C LYS A 365 -2.92 19.17 -11.36
N PRO A 366 -3.82 18.24 -10.93
CA PRO A 366 -4.91 18.62 -10.04
C PRO A 366 -4.49 19.01 -8.63
N TYR A 367 -3.28 18.62 -8.20
CA TYR A 367 -2.72 19.01 -6.90
C TYR A 367 -2.19 20.46 -6.90
N LEU A 368 -1.77 20.95 -8.06
CA LEU A 368 -1.25 22.32 -8.24
C LEU A 368 -2.35 23.34 -8.58
N ASP A 369 -3.47 22.90 -9.15
CA ASP A 369 -4.65 23.71 -9.45
C ASP A 369 -5.44 24.07 -8.18
#